data_371e8493de7a67698aefb81652cc442c
#
_entry.id   371e8493de7a67698aefb81652cc442c
#
_cell.length_a   1.000
_cell.length_b   1.000
_cell.length_c   1.000
_cell.angle_alpha   90.00
_cell.angle_beta   90.00
_cell.angle_gamma   90.00
#
_symmetry.space_group_name_H-M   'P 1'
#
loop_
_entity.id
_entity.type
_entity.pdbx_description
1 polymer ?
#
loop_
_entity_poly.entity_id
_entity_poly.type
_entity_poly.pdbx_seq_one_letter_code
_entity_poly.pdbx_strand_id
1 'polypeptide(L)'
;MRASRLIAALLAAALPWSGASAACLGMQVHAHRGAPALPENSLASIRAAYAGAWDGVEIDMQRLKDGVWVLHHDLLTGRTVSGVGRKAVLQLSSDQWRDAKLTGAGGGAPPPFLTDALRVAAAQPAKTFNAELKVVYRDCAPVSKLVAGMKTALPHGNWMITSAFPEALRCVRGTDRQGYLGLIVFDPRHADSLGASPLGKYVSQRATAPKLTRQWLANLAATVGAPVGVHVDALTLSANPQLLRDAAAQSVRVFVYAVGGDAALAQQLRATKQREGYLPSGVIIDGDAQAFCRAVGG
;
A
#
# COMPACT_ATOMS: atom_id res chain seq x y z
N MET A 1 26.52 10.00 50.10
CA MET A 1 25.84 8.87 49.45
C MET A 1 25.17 9.38 48.18
N ARG A 2 25.78 9.12 47.04
CA ARG A 2 25.24 9.50 45.69
C ARG A 2 24.67 8.24 45.05
N ALA A 3 23.36 8.19 44.87
CA ALA A 3 22.67 7.10 44.17
C ALA A 3 22.77 7.32 42.66
N SER A 4 23.56 6.50 41.98
CA SER A 4 23.62 6.44 40.51
C SER A 4 22.37 5.75 39.98
N ARG A 5 21.54 6.48 39.26
CA ARG A 5 20.41 5.90 38.50
C ARG A 5 20.96 5.36 37.18
N LEU A 6 21.04 4.04 37.08
CA LEU A 6 21.22 3.32 35.81
C LEU A 6 19.93 3.47 34.98
N ILE A 7 20.02 4.21 33.90
CA ILE A 7 18.98 4.24 32.86
C ILE A 7 19.24 3.02 31.97
N ALA A 8 18.44 1.98 32.14
CA ALA A 8 18.41 0.87 31.21
C ALA A 8 17.71 1.34 29.93
N ALA A 9 18.49 1.58 28.86
CA ALA A 9 17.96 1.76 27.52
C ALA A 9 17.42 0.41 27.02
N LEU A 10 16.12 0.25 27.03
CA LEU A 10 15.43 -0.81 26.32
C LEU A 10 15.62 -0.59 24.81
N LEU A 11 16.60 -1.26 24.24
CA LEU A 11 16.66 -1.48 22.79
C LEU A 11 15.45 -2.33 22.41
N ALA A 12 14.42 -1.70 21.90
CA ALA A 12 13.35 -2.39 21.18
C ALA A 12 13.98 -2.99 19.92
N ALA A 13 14.38 -4.26 20.00
CA ALA A 13 14.77 -5.04 18.85
C ALA A 13 13.55 -5.10 17.91
N ALA A 14 13.59 -4.36 16.81
CA ALA A 14 12.68 -4.54 15.72
C ALA A 14 12.85 -5.99 15.25
N LEU A 15 11.87 -6.83 15.56
CA LEU A 15 11.83 -8.19 15.03
C LEU A 15 11.98 -8.12 13.52
N PRO A 16 12.95 -8.85 12.93
CA PRO A 16 13.03 -8.87 11.47
C PRO A 16 11.72 -9.46 10.95
N TRP A 17 11.06 -8.74 10.06
CA TRP A 17 9.96 -9.29 9.28
C TRP A 17 10.55 -10.44 8.46
N SER A 18 10.38 -11.66 8.96
CA SER A 18 10.83 -12.90 8.32
C SER A 18 9.96 -13.16 7.10
N GLY A 19 10.33 -12.57 5.95
CA GLY A 19 9.59 -12.74 4.71
C GLY A 19 10.15 -11.95 3.53
N ALA A 20 11.25 -11.20 3.67
CA ALA A 20 11.90 -10.63 2.50
C ALA A 20 12.45 -11.77 1.66
N SER A 21 11.90 -11.99 0.48
CA SER A 21 12.37 -13.02 -0.45
C SER A 21 13.83 -12.76 -0.81
N ALA A 22 14.72 -13.68 -0.45
CA ALA A 22 16.10 -13.67 -0.93
C ALA A 22 16.16 -13.63 -2.48
N ALA A 23 15.06 -14.05 -3.12
CA ALA A 23 14.89 -14.09 -4.57
C ALA A 23 14.83 -12.71 -5.24
N CYS A 24 14.46 -11.63 -4.51
CA CYS A 24 14.38 -10.27 -5.08
C CYS A 24 15.35 -9.28 -4.42
N LEU A 25 16.59 -9.69 -4.18
CA LEU A 25 17.65 -8.85 -3.62
C LEU A 25 17.28 -8.23 -2.25
N GLY A 26 16.45 -8.92 -1.48
CA GLY A 26 15.97 -8.45 -0.17
C GLY A 26 14.76 -7.53 -0.22
N MET A 27 14.23 -7.21 -1.39
CA MET A 27 12.97 -6.46 -1.53
C MET A 27 11.77 -7.41 -1.41
N GLN A 28 10.68 -6.92 -0.78
CA GLN A 28 9.37 -7.54 -0.94
C GLN A 28 8.75 -7.15 -2.27
N VAL A 29 8.04 -8.07 -2.90
CA VAL A 29 7.29 -7.81 -4.14
C VAL A 29 5.80 -8.04 -3.88
N HIS A 30 5.00 -6.99 -3.97
CA HIS A 30 3.56 -7.07 -3.80
C HIS A 30 2.85 -6.95 -5.15
N ALA A 31 1.83 -7.80 -5.36
CA ALA A 31 0.94 -7.70 -6.52
C ALA A 31 -0.01 -6.52 -6.33
N HIS A 32 0.03 -5.53 -7.23
CA HIS A 32 -0.81 -4.34 -7.22
C HIS A 32 -2.27 -4.71 -7.51
N ARG A 33 -3.15 -4.54 -6.54
CA ARG A 33 -4.58 -4.91 -6.60
C ARG A 33 -4.83 -6.39 -6.93
N GLY A 34 -3.85 -7.25 -6.66
CA GLY A 34 -3.88 -8.68 -6.95
C GLY A 34 -3.09 -9.08 -8.20
N ALA A 35 -3.12 -10.38 -8.55
CA ALA A 35 -2.39 -10.90 -9.71
C ALA A 35 -2.92 -10.34 -11.04
N PRO A 36 -2.04 -10.10 -12.03
CA PRO A 36 -2.41 -9.59 -13.35
C PRO A 36 -3.35 -10.54 -14.11
N ALA A 37 -3.96 -10.03 -15.17
CA ALA A 37 -4.93 -10.74 -16.04
C ALA A 37 -6.25 -11.15 -15.37
N LEU A 38 -6.47 -10.78 -14.11
CA LEU A 38 -7.72 -10.96 -13.39
C LEU A 38 -8.27 -9.59 -12.97
N PRO A 39 -9.58 -9.44 -12.68
CA PRO A 39 -10.12 -8.16 -12.25
C PRO A 39 -9.40 -7.67 -10.99
N GLU A 40 -8.96 -6.41 -11.02
CA GLU A 40 -8.30 -5.79 -9.86
C GLU A 40 -9.17 -5.84 -8.61
N ASN A 41 -8.54 -5.96 -7.45
CA ASN A 41 -9.22 -6.03 -6.16
C ASN A 41 -10.26 -7.18 -6.06
N SER A 42 -10.18 -8.22 -6.89
CA SER A 42 -11.07 -9.38 -6.83
C SER A 42 -10.52 -10.49 -5.92
N LEU A 43 -11.41 -11.35 -5.41
CA LEU A 43 -10.93 -12.54 -4.66
C LEU A 43 -10.11 -13.48 -5.54
N ALA A 44 -10.40 -13.54 -6.85
CA ALA A 44 -9.64 -14.36 -7.79
C ALA A 44 -8.21 -13.83 -7.92
N SER A 45 -8.02 -12.51 -8.13
CA SER A 45 -6.69 -11.91 -8.25
C SER A 45 -5.88 -12.01 -6.94
N ILE A 46 -6.53 -11.86 -5.79
CA ILE A 46 -5.88 -12.01 -4.47
C ILE A 46 -5.40 -13.46 -4.25
N ARG A 47 -6.26 -14.45 -4.54
CA ARG A 47 -5.86 -15.87 -4.44
C ARG A 47 -4.73 -16.22 -5.39
N ALA A 48 -4.78 -15.73 -6.62
CA ALA A 48 -3.73 -15.96 -7.61
C ALA A 48 -2.40 -15.31 -7.19
N ALA A 49 -2.43 -14.09 -6.62
CA ALA A 49 -1.24 -13.46 -6.06
C ALA A 49 -0.64 -14.29 -4.92
N TYR A 50 -1.45 -14.78 -4.00
CA TYR A 50 -0.97 -15.63 -2.91
C TYR A 50 -0.48 -17.01 -3.37
N ALA A 51 -1.00 -17.56 -4.45
CA ALA A 51 -0.50 -18.79 -5.05
C ALA A 51 0.78 -18.58 -5.88
N GLY A 52 1.04 -17.36 -6.32
CA GLY A 52 2.18 -16.99 -7.15
C GLY A 52 3.44 -16.63 -6.35
N ALA A 53 4.39 -16.00 -7.04
CA ALA A 53 5.72 -15.68 -6.51
C ALA A 53 5.79 -14.31 -5.79
N TRP A 54 4.68 -13.61 -5.60
CA TRP A 54 4.66 -12.37 -4.83
C TRP A 54 4.77 -12.63 -3.34
N ASP A 55 5.44 -11.73 -2.61
CA ASP A 55 5.57 -11.76 -1.15
C ASP A 55 4.32 -11.23 -0.45
N GLY A 56 3.45 -10.55 -1.18
CA GLY A 56 2.21 -10.00 -0.68
C GLY A 56 1.28 -9.54 -1.79
N VAL A 57 0.11 -9.09 -1.38
CA VAL A 57 -0.87 -8.44 -2.24
C VAL A 57 -1.19 -7.06 -1.70
N GLU A 58 -1.24 -6.08 -2.59
CA GLU A 58 -1.76 -4.76 -2.29
C GLU A 58 -3.23 -4.70 -2.72
N ILE A 59 -4.08 -4.04 -1.93
CA ILE A 59 -5.51 -3.86 -2.19
C ILE A 59 -5.99 -2.52 -1.67
N ASP A 60 -7.12 -2.06 -2.23
CA ASP A 60 -7.73 -0.76 -1.91
C ASP A 60 -8.99 -0.93 -1.08
N MET A 61 -9.05 -0.31 0.08
CA MET A 61 -10.21 -0.38 0.98
C MET A 61 -11.05 0.89 0.95
N GLN A 62 -12.35 0.72 0.77
CA GLN A 62 -13.34 1.77 0.93
C GLN A 62 -14.52 1.30 1.80
N ARG A 63 -15.29 2.25 2.30
CA ARG A 63 -16.41 1.95 3.19
C ARG A 63 -17.72 2.36 2.53
N LEU A 64 -18.68 1.45 2.54
CA LEU A 64 -20.06 1.70 2.09
C LEU A 64 -20.83 2.58 3.08
N LYS A 65 -21.98 3.11 2.66
CA LYS A 65 -22.84 3.99 3.50
C LYS A 65 -23.33 3.33 4.79
N ASP A 66 -23.53 2.02 4.77
CA ASP A 66 -23.96 1.20 5.91
C ASP A 66 -22.82 0.69 6.77
N GLY A 67 -21.60 1.13 6.49
CA GLY A 67 -20.43 0.87 7.32
C GLY A 67 -19.62 -0.36 6.95
N VAL A 68 -20.04 -1.13 5.95
CA VAL A 68 -19.34 -2.33 5.49
C VAL A 68 -18.11 -1.93 4.65
N TRP A 69 -16.98 -2.60 4.85
CA TRP A 69 -15.76 -2.39 4.09
C TRP A 69 -15.69 -3.28 2.87
N VAL A 70 -15.26 -2.71 1.75
CA VAL A 70 -15.19 -3.34 0.42
C VAL A 70 -13.84 -3.04 -0.22
N LEU A 71 -13.51 -3.80 -1.28
CA LEU A 71 -12.31 -3.58 -2.07
C LEU A 71 -12.65 -2.86 -3.37
N HIS A 72 -12.11 -1.67 -3.56
CA HIS A 72 -12.26 -0.89 -4.78
C HIS A 72 -11.30 0.30 -4.82
N HIS A 73 -10.63 0.50 -5.96
CA HIS A 73 -9.67 1.60 -6.11
C HIS A 73 -10.33 2.96 -6.28
N ASP A 74 -11.22 3.07 -7.28
CA ASP A 74 -11.77 4.36 -7.68
C ASP A 74 -12.78 4.87 -6.64
N LEU A 75 -12.90 6.17 -6.47
CA LEU A 75 -13.94 6.74 -5.61
C LEU A 75 -15.35 6.53 -6.18
N LEU A 76 -15.45 6.32 -7.51
CA LEU A 76 -16.69 6.07 -8.24
C LEU A 76 -16.66 4.70 -8.89
N THR A 77 -17.80 4.01 -8.89
CA THR A 77 -18.03 2.81 -9.72
C THR A 77 -18.08 3.16 -11.20
N GLY A 78 -18.01 2.16 -12.09
CA GLY A 78 -18.18 2.29 -13.54
C GLY A 78 -16.98 1.82 -14.37
N ARG A 79 -15.75 1.84 -13.85
CA ARG A 79 -14.59 1.27 -14.54
C ARG A 79 -14.46 -0.24 -14.28
N THR A 80 -14.35 -0.64 -13.03
CA THR A 80 -14.10 -2.04 -12.62
C THR A 80 -15.31 -2.71 -11.96
N VAL A 81 -16.34 -1.92 -11.62
CA VAL A 81 -17.59 -2.40 -11.04
C VAL A 81 -18.75 -1.82 -11.83
N SER A 82 -19.66 -2.69 -12.30
CA SER A 82 -20.87 -2.38 -13.06
C SER A 82 -22.15 -2.83 -12.33
N GLY A 83 -23.32 -2.52 -12.88
CA GLY A 83 -24.63 -2.93 -12.35
C GLY A 83 -25.24 -1.94 -11.34
N VAL A 84 -24.48 -1.00 -10.81
CA VAL A 84 -24.96 0.00 -9.83
C VAL A 84 -24.91 1.45 -10.35
N GLY A 85 -24.59 1.61 -11.63
CA GLY A 85 -24.35 2.92 -12.25
C GLY A 85 -23.05 3.55 -11.75
N ARG A 86 -22.73 4.76 -12.24
CA ARG A 86 -21.57 5.53 -11.78
C ARG A 86 -21.92 6.29 -10.51
N LYS A 87 -21.57 5.72 -9.37
CA LYS A 87 -21.85 6.27 -8.03
C LYS A 87 -20.61 6.26 -7.15
N ALA A 88 -20.55 7.17 -6.19
CA ALA A 88 -19.53 7.09 -5.15
C ALA A 88 -19.72 5.83 -4.30
N VAL A 89 -18.63 5.10 -4.04
CA VAL A 89 -18.67 3.87 -3.24
C VAL A 89 -19.32 4.11 -1.89
N LEU A 90 -19.02 5.23 -1.25
CA LEU A 90 -19.59 5.63 0.05
C LEU A 90 -21.12 5.88 0.03
N GLN A 91 -21.74 5.95 -1.14
CA GLN A 91 -23.20 6.10 -1.30
C GLN A 91 -23.91 4.78 -1.53
N LEU A 92 -23.20 3.69 -1.77
CA LEU A 92 -23.75 2.36 -1.99
C LEU A 92 -24.02 1.64 -0.67
N SER A 93 -25.07 0.81 -0.62
CA SER A 93 -25.28 -0.16 0.47
C SER A 93 -24.60 -1.49 0.17
N SER A 94 -24.44 -2.32 1.19
CA SER A 94 -23.91 -3.68 1.03
C SER A 94 -24.78 -4.55 0.10
N ASP A 95 -26.12 -4.34 0.07
CA ASP A 95 -26.99 -5.05 -0.88
C ASP A 95 -26.72 -4.63 -2.31
N GLN A 96 -26.63 -3.31 -2.58
CA GLN A 96 -26.25 -2.81 -3.91
C GLN A 96 -24.85 -3.30 -4.33
N TRP A 97 -23.91 -3.37 -3.39
CA TRP A 97 -22.57 -3.90 -3.67
C TRP A 97 -22.59 -5.39 -4.00
N ARG A 98 -23.40 -6.17 -3.33
CA ARG A 98 -23.58 -7.62 -3.58
C ARG A 98 -24.16 -7.90 -4.96
N ASP A 99 -25.07 -7.04 -5.44
CA ASP A 99 -25.70 -7.18 -6.75
C ASP A 99 -24.83 -6.67 -7.90
N ALA A 100 -23.79 -5.88 -7.59
CA ALA A 100 -22.85 -5.37 -8.57
C ALA A 100 -21.99 -6.50 -9.17
N LYS A 101 -21.33 -6.21 -10.29
CA LYS A 101 -20.48 -7.16 -11.01
C LYS A 101 -19.12 -6.52 -11.30
N LEU A 102 -18.06 -7.30 -11.09
CA LEU A 102 -16.74 -6.96 -11.59
C LEU A 102 -16.73 -6.97 -13.11
N THR A 103 -15.98 -6.05 -13.70
CA THR A 103 -15.74 -5.96 -15.15
C THR A 103 -14.35 -6.48 -15.52
N GLY A 104 -14.07 -6.60 -16.83
CA GLY A 104 -12.79 -7.07 -17.34
C GLY A 104 -12.71 -8.59 -17.52
N ALA A 105 -11.52 -9.08 -17.87
CA ALA A 105 -11.30 -10.51 -18.11
C ALA A 105 -11.52 -11.30 -16.82
N GLY A 106 -12.36 -12.35 -16.88
CA GLY A 106 -12.79 -13.11 -15.70
C GLY A 106 -13.78 -12.37 -14.79
N GLY A 107 -14.38 -11.29 -15.27
CA GLY A 107 -15.42 -10.53 -14.58
C GLY A 107 -16.75 -11.30 -14.42
N GLY A 108 -17.80 -10.58 -13.98
CA GLY A 108 -19.13 -11.15 -13.74
C GLY A 108 -19.36 -11.62 -12.29
N ALA A 109 -18.32 -11.89 -11.53
CA ALA A 109 -18.44 -12.16 -10.10
C ALA A 109 -18.81 -10.87 -9.32
N PRO A 110 -19.48 -10.98 -8.15
CA PRO A 110 -19.66 -9.85 -7.27
C PRO A 110 -18.31 -9.26 -6.82
N PRO A 111 -18.20 -7.93 -6.68
CA PRO A 111 -17.00 -7.33 -6.08
C PRO A 111 -16.91 -7.70 -4.58
N PRO A 112 -15.70 -7.95 -4.05
CA PRO A 112 -15.58 -8.55 -2.73
C PRO A 112 -15.83 -7.57 -1.59
N PHE A 113 -16.30 -8.11 -0.48
CA PHE A 113 -16.20 -7.49 0.83
C PHE A 113 -14.81 -7.72 1.41
N LEU A 114 -14.33 -6.79 2.23
CA LEU A 114 -13.04 -6.94 2.89
C LEU A 114 -12.96 -8.23 3.73
N THR A 115 -14.06 -8.61 4.39
CA THR A 115 -14.13 -9.84 5.19
C THR A 115 -13.78 -11.10 4.39
N ASP A 116 -14.13 -11.13 3.10
CA ASP A 116 -13.81 -12.27 2.23
C ASP A 116 -12.33 -12.29 1.87
N ALA A 117 -11.74 -11.13 1.60
CA ALA A 117 -10.31 -11.00 1.34
C ALA A 117 -9.47 -11.34 2.59
N LEU A 118 -9.91 -10.93 3.79
CA LEU A 118 -9.25 -11.28 5.05
C LEU A 118 -9.24 -12.80 5.29
N ARG A 119 -10.32 -13.52 4.94
CA ARG A 119 -10.31 -15.00 5.02
C ARG A 119 -9.29 -15.63 4.07
N VAL A 120 -9.12 -15.06 2.87
CA VAL A 120 -8.08 -15.52 1.94
C VAL A 120 -6.69 -15.24 2.50
N ALA A 121 -6.45 -14.04 3.04
CA ALA A 121 -5.17 -13.66 3.63
C ALA A 121 -4.81 -14.48 4.88
N ALA A 122 -5.80 -14.80 5.72
CA ALA A 122 -5.61 -15.63 6.93
C ALA A 122 -5.07 -17.03 6.62
N ALA A 123 -5.40 -17.58 5.45
CA ALA A 123 -4.87 -18.86 4.99
C ALA A 123 -3.42 -18.78 4.49
N GLN A 124 -2.81 -17.57 4.45
CA GLN A 124 -1.48 -17.31 3.89
C GLN A 124 -0.61 -16.51 4.87
N PRO A 125 -0.32 -17.02 6.08
CA PRO A 125 0.33 -16.25 7.15
C PRO A 125 1.76 -15.80 6.80
N ALA A 126 2.41 -16.44 5.82
CA ALA A 126 3.75 -16.09 5.36
C ALA A 126 3.77 -14.91 4.36
N LYS A 127 2.61 -14.48 3.86
CA LYS A 127 2.50 -13.43 2.84
C LYS A 127 1.80 -12.20 3.37
N THR A 128 2.21 -11.03 2.88
CA THR A 128 1.71 -9.74 3.37
C THR A 128 0.38 -9.36 2.74
N PHE A 129 -0.55 -8.87 3.56
CA PHE A 129 -1.76 -8.19 3.13
C PHE A 129 -1.54 -6.67 3.28
N ASN A 130 -1.25 -6.00 2.17
CA ASN A 130 -1.00 -4.56 2.11
C ASN A 130 -2.29 -3.84 1.73
N ALA A 131 -2.89 -3.11 2.65
CA ALA A 131 -4.24 -2.57 2.52
C ALA A 131 -4.24 -1.04 2.55
N GLU A 132 -4.59 -0.40 1.41
CA GLU A 132 -4.69 1.05 1.31
C GLU A 132 -6.05 1.57 1.80
N LEU A 133 -6.05 2.55 2.70
CA LEU A 133 -7.21 3.35 3.04
C LEU A 133 -7.35 4.52 2.06
N LYS A 134 -8.37 4.46 1.20
CA LYS A 134 -8.59 5.43 0.10
C LYS A 134 -9.18 6.77 0.52
N VAL A 135 -9.72 6.89 1.72
CA VAL A 135 -10.43 8.10 2.16
C VAL A 135 -10.11 8.48 3.60
N VAL A 136 -10.26 9.77 3.91
CA VAL A 136 -10.17 10.32 5.27
C VAL A 136 -11.54 10.26 5.94
N TYR A 137 -11.55 9.86 7.19
CA TYR A 137 -12.72 9.91 8.07
C TYR A 137 -12.55 11.02 9.10
N ARG A 138 -13.58 11.82 9.31
CA ARG A 138 -13.60 12.87 10.35
C ARG A 138 -13.53 12.27 11.76
N ASP A 139 -14.10 11.09 11.93
CA ASP A 139 -14.10 10.32 13.17
C ASP A 139 -13.28 9.03 12.97
N CYS A 140 -12.39 8.74 13.91
CA CYS A 140 -11.55 7.55 13.88
C CYS A 140 -12.31 6.23 14.20
N ALA A 141 -13.53 6.28 14.73
CA ALA A 141 -14.24 5.07 15.17
C ALA A 141 -14.43 4.02 14.06
N PRO A 142 -14.75 4.37 12.79
CA PRO A 142 -14.81 3.39 11.72
C PRO A 142 -13.46 2.71 11.44
N VAL A 143 -12.37 3.48 11.46
CA VAL A 143 -11.02 2.98 11.23
C VAL A 143 -10.57 2.10 12.41
N SER A 144 -10.88 2.50 13.64
CA SER A 144 -10.56 1.71 14.83
C SER A 144 -11.26 0.33 14.82
N LYS A 145 -12.53 0.29 14.39
CA LYS A 145 -13.27 -0.98 14.22
C LYS A 145 -12.65 -1.84 13.11
N LEU A 146 -12.26 -1.24 11.99
CA LEU A 146 -11.56 -1.92 10.90
C LEU A 146 -10.27 -2.58 11.41
N VAL A 147 -9.41 -1.81 12.07
CA VAL A 147 -8.12 -2.29 12.59
C VAL A 147 -8.31 -3.42 13.61
N ALA A 148 -9.26 -3.29 14.52
CA ALA A 148 -9.60 -4.36 15.47
C ALA A 148 -10.04 -5.64 14.75
N GLY A 149 -10.88 -5.52 13.72
CA GLY A 149 -11.30 -6.64 12.88
C GLY A 149 -10.13 -7.29 12.13
N MET A 150 -9.22 -6.50 11.56
CA MET A 150 -8.03 -7.01 10.89
C MET A 150 -7.10 -7.75 11.86
N LYS A 151 -6.86 -7.22 13.06
CA LYS A 151 -6.08 -7.89 14.10
C LYS A 151 -6.66 -9.24 14.51
N THR A 152 -7.98 -9.34 14.58
CA THR A 152 -8.69 -10.59 14.86
C THR A 152 -8.57 -11.58 13.69
N ALA A 153 -8.75 -11.10 12.46
CA ALA A 153 -8.71 -11.94 11.27
C ALA A 153 -7.30 -12.39 10.90
N LEU A 154 -6.29 -11.57 11.16
CA LEU A 154 -4.87 -11.78 10.79
C LEU A 154 -3.98 -11.71 12.05
N PRO A 155 -4.10 -12.67 12.99
CA PRO A 155 -3.42 -12.60 14.29
C PRO A 155 -1.90 -12.71 14.18
N HIS A 156 -1.38 -13.22 13.05
CA HIS A 156 0.07 -13.32 12.80
C HIS A 156 0.72 -11.98 12.43
N GLY A 157 -0.05 -10.89 12.30
CA GLY A 157 0.47 -9.58 11.99
C GLY A 157 1.03 -9.45 10.56
N ASN A 158 0.64 -10.33 9.65
CA ASN A 158 1.05 -10.35 8.25
C ASN A 158 0.29 -9.32 7.38
N TRP A 159 0.05 -8.15 7.93
CA TRP A 159 -0.64 -7.06 7.25
C TRP A 159 -0.01 -5.71 7.55
N MET A 160 -0.23 -4.77 6.65
CA MET A 160 0.08 -3.36 6.82
C MET A 160 -1.06 -2.49 6.30
N ILE A 161 -1.17 -1.28 6.81
CA ILE A 161 -2.09 -0.28 6.28
C ILE A 161 -1.31 0.87 5.68
N THR A 162 -1.73 1.27 4.49
CA THR A 162 -1.21 2.43 3.78
C THR A 162 -2.30 3.46 3.52
N SER A 163 -1.93 4.71 3.31
CA SER A 163 -2.85 5.78 2.90
C SER A 163 -2.07 6.98 2.40
N ALA A 164 -2.65 7.73 1.47
CA ALA A 164 -2.17 9.06 1.09
C ALA A 164 -2.53 10.15 2.14
N PHE A 165 -3.30 9.79 3.18
CA PHE A 165 -3.80 10.70 4.19
C PHE A 165 -3.16 10.41 5.55
N PRO A 166 -2.27 11.27 6.07
CA PRO A 166 -1.66 11.09 7.40
C PRO A 166 -2.70 10.99 8.52
N GLU A 167 -3.85 11.66 8.36
CA GLU A 167 -4.97 11.63 9.31
C GLU A 167 -5.55 10.21 9.45
N ALA A 168 -5.75 9.52 8.34
CA ALA A 168 -6.23 8.13 8.34
C ALA A 168 -5.24 7.22 9.07
N LEU A 169 -3.94 7.38 8.80
CA LEU A 169 -2.88 6.60 9.47
C LEU A 169 -2.79 6.90 10.96
N ARG A 170 -3.03 8.15 11.39
CA ARG A 170 -3.11 8.48 12.83
C ARG A 170 -4.27 7.78 13.52
N CYS A 171 -5.43 7.65 12.85
CA CYS A 171 -6.54 6.85 13.38
C CYS A 171 -6.16 5.38 13.54
N VAL A 172 -5.44 4.80 12.56
CA VAL A 172 -4.91 3.42 12.67
C VAL A 172 -3.96 3.31 13.85
N ARG A 173 -3.01 4.24 13.98
CA ARG A 173 -2.01 4.27 15.06
C ARG A 173 -2.63 4.35 16.45
N GLY A 174 -3.74 5.05 16.59
CA GLY A 174 -4.52 5.11 17.82
C GLY A 174 -5.02 3.75 18.31
N THR A 175 -5.24 2.81 17.39
CA THR A 175 -5.72 1.44 17.68
C THR A 175 -4.61 0.40 17.63
N ASP A 176 -3.64 0.56 16.73
CA ASP A 176 -2.49 -0.33 16.60
C ASP A 176 -1.18 0.44 16.72
N ARG A 177 -0.52 0.27 17.86
CA ARG A 177 0.75 0.96 18.17
C ARG A 177 1.98 0.28 17.58
N GLN A 178 1.87 -0.94 17.07
CA GLN A 178 3.02 -1.77 16.69
C GLN A 178 3.07 -2.09 15.18
N GLY A 179 1.92 -2.13 14.51
CA GLY A 179 1.83 -2.44 13.09
C GLY A 179 2.56 -1.40 12.22
N TYR A 180 3.16 -1.87 11.15
CA TYR A 180 3.77 -0.99 10.16
C TYR A 180 2.70 -0.21 9.40
N LEU A 181 2.93 1.09 9.21
CA LEU A 181 2.09 1.98 8.41
C LEU A 181 2.91 2.58 7.27
N GLY A 182 2.30 2.73 6.09
CA GLY A 182 2.94 3.36 4.93
C GLY A 182 2.22 4.64 4.53
N LEU A 183 2.92 5.79 4.60
CA LEU A 183 2.39 7.02 4.03
C LEU A 183 2.65 7.03 2.52
N ILE A 184 1.58 7.07 1.73
CA ILE A 184 1.69 7.15 0.28
C ILE A 184 1.97 8.61 -0.10
N VAL A 185 3.03 8.81 -0.88
CA VAL A 185 3.42 10.09 -1.46
C VAL A 185 3.66 9.89 -2.94
N PHE A 186 2.93 10.60 -3.77
CA PHE A 186 2.99 10.46 -5.22
C PHE A 186 3.20 11.80 -5.92
N ASP A 187 3.69 11.73 -7.14
CA ASP A 187 3.82 12.90 -8.00
C ASP A 187 2.44 13.28 -8.58
N PRO A 188 1.84 14.38 -8.14
CA PRO A 188 0.49 14.74 -8.56
C PRO A 188 0.37 15.05 -10.05
N ARG A 189 1.48 15.23 -10.77
CA ARG A 189 1.48 15.44 -12.22
C ARG A 189 1.05 14.19 -12.99
N HIS A 190 1.16 13.01 -12.36
CA HIS A 190 0.88 11.72 -12.96
C HIS A 190 -0.13 10.89 -12.16
N ALA A 191 -0.86 11.52 -11.24
CA ALA A 191 -1.85 10.82 -10.44
C ALA A 191 -3.06 10.42 -11.28
N ASP A 192 -3.27 9.13 -11.47
CA ASP A 192 -4.45 8.57 -12.16
C ASP A 192 -5.76 9.05 -11.53
N SER A 193 -5.75 9.26 -10.20
CA SER A 193 -6.90 9.76 -9.45
C SER A 193 -7.38 11.15 -9.86
N LEU A 194 -6.50 11.98 -10.44
CA LEU A 194 -6.87 13.29 -10.96
C LEU A 194 -7.51 13.21 -12.35
N GLY A 195 -7.28 12.11 -13.06
CA GLY A 195 -7.89 11.75 -14.33
C GLY A 195 -7.71 12.77 -15.44
N ALA A 196 -8.37 12.52 -16.58
CA ALA A 196 -8.39 13.42 -17.74
C ALA A 196 -9.33 14.64 -17.56
N SER A 197 -9.84 14.90 -16.36
CA SER A 197 -10.71 16.03 -16.05
C SER A 197 -9.95 17.36 -16.27
N PRO A 198 -10.64 18.47 -16.63
CA PRO A 198 -10.03 19.78 -16.74
C PRO A 198 -9.29 20.21 -15.47
N LEU A 199 -9.85 19.91 -14.29
CA LEU A 199 -9.23 20.17 -12.99
C LEU A 199 -7.96 19.34 -12.81
N GLY A 200 -8.00 18.04 -13.13
CA GLY A 200 -6.84 17.16 -13.06
C GLY A 200 -5.69 17.65 -13.95
N LYS A 201 -6.00 18.04 -15.20
CA LYS A 201 -5.03 18.64 -16.12
C LYS A 201 -4.45 19.95 -15.58
N TYR A 202 -5.28 20.82 -15.02
CA TYR A 202 -4.83 22.07 -14.42
C TYR A 202 -3.88 21.85 -13.23
N VAL A 203 -4.22 20.92 -12.34
CA VAL A 203 -3.39 20.57 -11.19
C VAL A 203 -2.09 19.93 -11.63
N SER A 204 -2.12 18.96 -12.55
CA SER A 204 -0.93 18.27 -13.04
C SER A 204 0.08 19.20 -13.72
N GLN A 205 -0.39 20.21 -14.44
CA GLN A 205 0.48 21.20 -15.10
C GLN A 205 1.20 22.16 -14.13
N ARG A 206 0.68 22.35 -12.93
CA ARG A 206 1.21 23.29 -11.92
C ARG A 206 1.83 22.61 -10.71
N ALA A 207 1.57 21.36 -10.53
CA ALA A 207 2.15 20.58 -9.43
C ALA A 207 3.64 20.34 -9.65
N THR A 208 4.35 20.23 -8.55
CA THR A 208 5.75 19.81 -8.53
C THR A 208 5.87 18.48 -7.81
N ALA A 209 6.89 17.69 -8.17
CA ALA A 209 7.18 16.46 -7.45
C ALA A 209 7.43 16.76 -5.97
N PRO A 210 6.87 15.98 -5.04
CA PRO A 210 7.13 16.13 -3.61
C PRO A 210 8.62 16.02 -3.31
N LYS A 211 9.13 16.85 -2.39
CA LYS A 211 10.50 16.78 -1.91
C LYS A 211 10.57 16.02 -0.60
N LEU A 212 11.17 14.84 -0.65
CA LEU A 212 11.33 13.93 0.48
C LEU A 212 12.76 14.03 1.02
N THR A 213 13.02 15.09 1.79
CA THR A 213 14.32 15.34 2.38
C THR A 213 14.57 14.46 3.61
N ARG A 214 15.82 14.37 4.05
CA ARG A 214 16.17 13.70 5.31
C ARG A 214 15.38 14.23 6.51
N GLN A 215 15.14 15.54 6.57
CA GLN A 215 14.32 16.16 7.62
C GLN A 215 12.86 15.76 7.51
N TRP A 216 12.33 15.67 6.29
CA TRP A 216 10.95 15.19 6.05
C TRP A 216 10.77 13.76 6.57
N LEU A 217 11.73 12.86 6.27
CA LEU A 217 11.72 11.48 6.77
C LEU A 217 11.82 11.43 8.30
N ALA A 218 12.67 12.25 8.91
CA ALA A 218 12.77 12.33 10.38
C ALA A 218 11.45 12.77 11.03
N ASN A 219 10.69 13.63 10.37
CA ASN A 219 9.39 14.10 10.85
C ASN A 219 8.25 13.11 10.61
N LEU A 220 8.44 12.09 9.78
CA LEU A 220 7.39 11.13 9.41
C LEU A 220 6.83 10.40 10.65
N ALA A 221 7.71 9.95 11.54
CA ALA A 221 7.31 9.30 12.79
C ALA A 221 6.56 10.25 13.73
N ALA A 222 6.90 11.54 13.75
CA ALA A 222 6.16 12.54 14.50
C ALA A 222 4.77 12.82 13.89
N THR A 223 4.65 12.71 12.58
CA THR A 223 3.42 12.97 11.83
C THR A 223 2.40 11.83 11.97
N VAL A 224 2.86 10.58 11.91
CA VAL A 224 1.99 9.38 11.83
C VAL A 224 2.12 8.48 13.06
N GLY A 225 3.29 8.49 13.71
CA GLY A 225 3.69 7.53 14.74
C GLY A 225 4.48 6.35 14.17
N ALA A 226 5.56 5.95 14.86
CA ALA A 226 6.37 4.79 14.49
C ALA A 226 5.71 3.46 14.90
N PRO A 227 5.98 2.34 14.20
CA PRO A 227 6.81 2.21 13.00
C PRO A 227 6.06 2.67 11.74
N VAL A 228 6.69 3.51 10.96
CA VAL A 228 6.11 4.08 9.73
C VAL A 228 7.17 4.15 8.63
N GLY A 229 6.74 4.00 7.38
CA GLY A 229 7.55 4.19 6.18
C GLY A 229 6.81 5.02 5.13
N VAL A 230 7.42 5.13 3.96
CA VAL A 230 6.86 5.87 2.84
C VAL A 230 6.69 4.96 1.63
N HIS A 231 5.55 5.06 0.97
CA HIS A 231 5.25 4.39 -0.29
C HIS A 231 5.21 5.46 -1.39
N VAL A 232 6.11 5.37 -2.36
CA VAL A 232 6.26 6.40 -3.41
C VAL A 232 6.06 5.80 -4.79
N ASP A 233 5.57 6.60 -5.73
CA ASP A 233 5.63 6.23 -7.13
C ASP A 233 7.06 6.33 -7.70
N ALA A 234 7.29 5.67 -8.84
CA ALA A 234 8.58 5.68 -9.53
C ALA A 234 9.05 7.09 -9.91
N LEU A 235 8.12 8.03 -10.16
CA LEU A 235 8.44 9.40 -10.52
C LEU A 235 8.86 10.23 -9.31
N THR A 236 8.18 10.06 -8.19
CA THR A 236 8.60 10.63 -6.89
C THR A 236 9.98 10.13 -6.50
N LEU A 237 10.27 8.82 -6.68
CA LEU A 237 11.60 8.29 -6.46
C LEU A 237 12.64 8.97 -7.36
N SER A 238 12.36 9.13 -8.67
CA SER A 238 13.24 9.84 -9.61
C SER A 238 13.55 11.28 -9.20
N ALA A 239 12.53 11.97 -8.67
CA ALA A 239 12.66 13.36 -8.23
C ALA A 239 13.41 13.51 -6.88
N ASN A 240 13.67 12.39 -6.19
CA ASN A 240 14.33 12.34 -4.88
C ASN A 240 15.47 11.31 -4.88
N PRO A 241 16.57 11.54 -5.61
CA PRO A 241 17.62 10.54 -5.83
C PRO A 241 18.31 10.07 -4.56
N GLN A 242 18.26 10.84 -3.48
CA GLN A 242 18.88 10.46 -2.19
C GLN A 242 17.91 9.73 -1.24
N LEU A 243 16.64 9.55 -1.64
CA LEU A 243 15.59 9.04 -0.77
C LEU A 243 15.94 7.68 -0.14
N LEU A 244 16.42 6.72 -0.92
CA LEU A 244 16.70 5.37 -0.42
C LEU A 244 17.85 5.38 0.59
N ARG A 245 18.92 6.14 0.32
CA ARG A 245 20.06 6.31 1.24
C ARG A 245 19.63 6.99 2.53
N ASP A 246 18.89 8.10 2.44
CA ASP A 246 18.47 8.87 3.61
C ASP A 246 17.44 8.11 4.45
N ALA A 247 16.58 7.30 3.82
CA ALA A 247 15.65 6.41 4.49
C ALA A 247 16.38 5.26 5.22
N ALA A 248 17.34 4.62 4.56
CA ALA A 248 18.16 3.56 5.16
C ALA A 248 18.92 4.07 6.40
N ALA A 249 19.49 5.27 6.34
CA ALA A 249 20.19 5.90 7.47
C ALA A 249 19.27 6.20 8.68
N GLN A 250 17.96 6.22 8.50
CA GLN A 250 16.96 6.49 9.53
C GLN A 250 16.07 5.26 9.83
N SER A 251 16.39 4.09 9.27
CA SER A 251 15.58 2.86 9.39
C SER A 251 14.13 3.05 8.93
N VAL A 252 13.89 3.97 7.99
CA VAL A 252 12.59 4.20 7.37
C VAL A 252 12.46 3.27 6.16
N ARG A 253 11.40 2.48 6.11
CA ARG A 253 11.12 1.62 4.96
C ARG A 253 10.58 2.44 3.79
N VAL A 254 11.03 2.10 2.59
CA VAL A 254 10.54 2.68 1.35
C VAL A 254 9.95 1.56 0.49
N PHE A 255 8.70 1.71 0.08
CA PHE A 255 8.10 0.91 -0.98
C PHE A 255 7.94 1.77 -2.22
N VAL A 256 8.14 1.17 -3.40
CA VAL A 256 8.00 1.88 -4.67
C VAL A 256 6.96 1.18 -5.53
N TYR A 257 5.97 1.92 -6.03
CA TYR A 257 5.01 1.37 -6.98
C TYR A 257 5.26 1.85 -8.41
N ALA A 258 4.98 0.97 -9.36
CA ALA A 258 5.24 1.21 -10.76
C ALA A 258 4.31 2.31 -11.33
N VAL A 259 4.91 3.22 -12.09
CA VAL A 259 4.21 4.15 -12.99
C VAL A 259 4.94 4.12 -14.31
N GLY A 260 4.23 3.91 -15.41
CA GLY A 260 4.85 3.72 -16.72
C GLY A 260 5.32 2.26 -16.97
N GLY A 261 4.93 1.34 -16.08
CA GLY A 261 5.15 -0.10 -16.20
C GLY A 261 6.35 -0.65 -15.43
N ASP A 262 6.29 -1.94 -15.13
CA ASP A 262 7.27 -2.63 -14.27
C ASP A 262 8.68 -2.66 -14.86
N ALA A 263 8.81 -2.76 -16.19
CA ALA A 263 10.12 -2.76 -16.86
C ALA A 263 10.88 -1.45 -16.65
N ALA A 264 10.16 -0.31 -16.69
CA ALA A 264 10.75 1.00 -16.42
C ALA A 264 11.20 1.11 -14.97
N LEU A 265 10.38 0.66 -14.02
CA LEU A 265 10.74 0.62 -12.60
C LEU A 265 11.95 -0.30 -12.36
N ALA A 266 11.97 -1.50 -12.94
CA ALA A 266 13.10 -2.43 -12.80
C ALA A 266 14.41 -1.81 -13.30
N GLN A 267 14.38 -1.17 -14.46
CA GLN A 267 15.54 -0.46 -15.01
C GLN A 267 16.01 0.68 -14.09
N GLN A 268 15.07 1.48 -13.57
CA GLN A 268 15.36 2.55 -12.63
C GLN A 268 16.02 2.03 -11.35
N LEU A 269 15.48 0.96 -10.75
CA LEU A 269 16.03 0.37 -9.52
C LEU A 269 17.40 -0.26 -9.75
N ARG A 270 17.62 -0.92 -10.90
CA ARG A 270 18.94 -1.43 -11.29
C ARG A 270 19.96 -0.29 -11.35
N ALA A 271 19.63 0.80 -12.07
CA ALA A 271 20.51 1.97 -12.17
C ALA A 271 20.79 2.63 -10.80
N THR A 272 19.76 2.72 -9.94
CA THR A 272 19.88 3.26 -8.58
C THR A 272 20.78 2.38 -7.73
N LYS A 273 20.62 1.05 -7.77
CA LYS A 273 21.50 0.11 -7.07
C LYS A 273 22.95 0.23 -7.52
N GLN A 274 23.20 0.32 -8.83
CA GLN A 274 24.55 0.45 -9.38
C GLN A 274 25.21 1.76 -8.97
N ARG A 275 24.46 2.87 -8.95
CA ARG A 275 24.96 4.20 -8.61
C ARG A 275 25.15 4.43 -7.12
N GLU A 276 24.22 3.92 -6.29
CA GLU A 276 24.09 4.30 -4.88
C GLU A 276 24.24 3.14 -3.91
N GLY A 277 24.14 1.89 -4.39
CA GLY A 277 24.18 0.69 -3.55
C GLY A 277 22.89 0.40 -2.78
N TYR A 278 21.83 1.17 -2.98
CA TYR A 278 20.57 1.04 -2.24
C TYR A 278 19.42 0.53 -3.11
N LEU A 279 18.54 -0.25 -2.49
CA LEU A 279 17.25 -0.68 -3.02
C LEU A 279 16.14 -0.35 -2.02
N PRO A 280 14.87 -0.22 -2.46
CA PRO A 280 13.75 -0.05 -1.56
C PRO A 280 13.50 -1.32 -0.72
N SER A 281 12.75 -1.20 0.37
CA SER A 281 12.30 -2.34 1.18
C SER A 281 11.32 -3.24 0.43
N GLY A 282 10.61 -2.69 -0.54
CA GLY A 282 9.70 -3.45 -1.39
C GLY A 282 9.21 -2.65 -2.59
N VAL A 283 8.52 -3.36 -3.47
CA VAL A 283 7.90 -2.82 -4.68
C VAL A 283 6.46 -3.31 -4.80
N ILE A 284 5.63 -2.54 -5.49
CA ILE A 284 4.25 -2.87 -5.82
C ILE A 284 4.15 -2.80 -7.34
N ILE A 285 3.84 -3.93 -8.00
CA ILE A 285 3.94 -4.12 -9.44
C ILE A 285 2.69 -4.75 -10.03
N ASP A 286 2.47 -4.49 -11.33
CA ASP A 286 1.33 -5.03 -12.09
C ASP A 286 1.64 -6.38 -12.77
N GLY A 287 2.92 -6.75 -12.90
CA GLY A 287 3.38 -7.89 -13.69
C GLY A 287 3.91 -9.06 -12.86
N ASP A 288 4.67 -9.92 -13.51
CA ASP A 288 5.27 -11.12 -12.92
C ASP A 288 6.43 -10.79 -11.98
N ALA A 289 6.33 -11.24 -10.72
CA ALA A 289 7.32 -10.95 -9.68
C ALA A 289 8.71 -11.52 -10.00
N GLN A 290 8.79 -12.72 -10.56
CA GLN A 290 10.09 -13.35 -10.88
C GLN A 290 10.77 -12.64 -12.05
N ALA A 291 10.00 -12.28 -13.09
CA ALA A 291 10.51 -11.52 -14.22
C ALA A 291 11.04 -10.16 -13.78
N PHE A 292 10.28 -9.45 -12.90
CA PHE A 292 10.70 -8.19 -12.31
C PHE A 292 12.03 -8.34 -11.54
N CYS A 293 12.12 -9.34 -10.66
CA CYS A 293 13.32 -9.57 -9.84
C CYS A 293 14.55 -9.89 -10.70
N ARG A 294 14.40 -10.70 -11.74
CA ARG A 294 15.47 -10.94 -12.73
C ARG A 294 15.90 -9.63 -13.41
N ALA A 295 14.95 -8.79 -13.79
CA ALA A 295 15.24 -7.52 -14.46
C ALA A 295 16.00 -6.54 -13.57
N VAL A 296 15.76 -6.53 -12.27
CA VAL A 296 16.50 -5.70 -11.28
C VAL A 296 17.86 -6.30 -10.96
N GLY A 297 17.97 -7.63 -10.89
CA GLY A 297 19.20 -8.36 -10.54
C GLY A 297 20.29 -8.29 -11.61
N GLY A 298 19.92 -8.24 -12.85
CA GLY A 298 20.80 -8.18 -14.02
C GLY A 298 20.96 -9.50 -14.69
#